data_e1a176fb9cba4fe2251e84e5e688a12d
#
_entry.id   e1a176fb9cba4fe2251e84e5e688a12d
#
_cell.length_a   1.000
_cell.length_b   1.000
_cell.length_c   1.000
_cell.angle_alpha   90.00
_cell.angle_beta   90.00
_cell.angle_gamma   90.00
#
_symmetry.space_group_name_H-M   'P 1'
#
loop_
_entity.id
_entity.type
_entity.pdbx_description
1 polymer ?
#
loop_
_entity_poly.entity_id
_entity_poly.type
_entity_poly.pdbx_seq_one_letter_code
_entity_poly.pdbx_strand_id
1 'polypeptide(L)'
;MEITKREIIASVTITAVMLFIGLLVSGRIESWEIQKNSEYYSALQITDPEQFRYGMNTSVGNAFVYGNLEAVDPVTYPEIGGAYLYVEKVEEHYNMHTRTVTETDGKGNTHTRTEVYWSWDYFDSESIHSEKIRFLTVEFDYGKIKRPAAKYITRINESPFVRFNYSAVPGAVSYTHLTLPT
;
A
#
# COMPACT_ATOMS: atom_id res chain seq x y z
N MET A 1 -14.33 -19.11 -51.91
CA MET A 1 -13.58 -19.80 -50.83
C MET A 1 -14.51 -20.85 -50.28
N GLU A 2 -14.30 -22.15 -50.57
CA GLU A 2 -15.15 -23.23 -50.07
C GLU A 2 -14.65 -23.66 -48.71
N ILE A 3 -15.48 -23.50 -47.67
CA ILE A 3 -15.14 -23.91 -46.32
C ILE A 3 -15.28 -25.44 -46.24
N THR A 4 -14.20 -26.10 -45.84
CA THR A 4 -14.17 -27.56 -45.72
C THR A 4 -14.83 -28.03 -44.40
N LYS A 5 -15.42 -29.23 -44.40
CA LYS A 5 -16.00 -29.84 -43.20
C LYS A 5 -14.99 -29.92 -42.03
N ARG A 6 -13.70 -30.05 -42.31
CA ARG A 6 -12.62 -30.10 -41.32
C ARG A 6 -12.44 -28.74 -40.60
N GLU A 7 -12.55 -27.64 -41.35
CA GLU A 7 -12.43 -26.29 -40.80
C GLU A 7 -13.62 -25.95 -39.88
N ILE A 8 -14.81 -26.39 -40.26
CA ILE A 8 -16.00 -26.21 -39.40
C ILE A 8 -15.85 -26.99 -38.09
N ILE A 9 -15.44 -28.25 -38.15
CA ILE A 9 -15.26 -29.09 -36.96
C ILE A 9 -14.12 -28.48 -36.07
N ALA A 10 -13.03 -28.05 -36.66
CA ALA A 10 -11.92 -27.41 -35.91
C ALA A 10 -12.40 -26.13 -35.22
N SER A 11 -13.14 -25.26 -35.89
CA SER A 11 -13.63 -24.01 -35.31
C SER A 11 -14.62 -24.24 -34.16
N VAL A 12 -15.55 -25.19 -34.33
CA VAL A 12 -16.50 -25.56 -33.27
C VAL A 12 -15.80 -26.14 -32.06
N THR A 13 -14.77 -26.98 -32.26
CA THR A 13 -13.99 -27.56 -31.18
C THR A 13 -13.21 -26.50 -30.44
N ILE A 14 -12.55 -25.57 -31.12
CA ILE A 14 -11.81 -24.45 -30.49
C ILE A 14 -12.77 -23.59 -29.68
N THR A 15 -13.94 -23.24 -30.24
CA THR A 15 -14.92 -22.42 -29.52
C THR A 15 -15.45 -23.14 -28.26
N ALA A 16 -15.73 -24.44 -28.34
CA ALA A 16 -16.17 -25.22 -27.19
C ALA A 16 -15.07 -25.27 -26.08
N VAL A 17 -13.82 -25.48 -26.46
CA VAL A 17 -12.68 -25.48 -25.51
C VAL A 17 -12.51 -24.11 -24.87
N MET A 18 -12.59 -23.02 -25.63
CA MET A 18 -12.49 -21.66 -25.10
C MET A 18 -13.63 -21.32 -24.14
N LEU A 19 -14.86 -21.73 -24.44
CA LEU A 19 -15.99 -21.57 -23.54
C LEU A 19 -15.81 -22.37 -22.25
N PHE A 20 -15.32 -23.60 -22.34
CA PHE A 20 -15.08 -24.44 -21.18
C PHE A 20 -13.97 -23.85 -20.27
N ILE A 21 -12.87 -23.37 -20.85
CA ILE A 21 -11.80 -22.67 -20.12
C ILE A 21 -12.36 -21.39 -19.49
N GLY A 22 -13.16 -20.61 -20.21
CA GLY A 22 -13.80 -19.39 -19.72
C GLY A 22 -14.68 -19.65 -18.49
N LEU A 23 -15.48 -20.70 -18.49
CA LEU A 23 -16.32 -21.11 -17.35
C LEU A 23 -15.48 -21.52 -16.13
N LEU A 24 -14.40 -22.28 -16.35
CA LEU A 24 -13.52 -22.70 -15.26
C LEU A 24 -12.77 -21.49 -14.61
N VAL A 25 -12.31 -20.57 -15.43
CA VAL A 25 -11.62 -19.36 -14.96
C VAL A 25 -12.61 -18.44 -14.23
N SER A 26 -13.82 -18.24 -14.77
CA SER A 26 -14.86 -17.43 -14.15
C SER A 26 -15.22 -17.93 -12.75
N GLY A 27 -15.44 -19.23 -12.59
CA GLY A 27 -15.76 -19.82 -11.29
C GLY A 27 -14.61 -19.69 -10.27
N ARG A 28 -13.36 -19.71 -10.71
CA ARG A 28 -12.21 -19.46 -9.84
C ARG A 28 -12.07 -18.01 -9.41
N ILE A 29 -12.33 -17.07 -10.32
CA ILE A 29 -12.28 -15.63 -10.01
C ILE A 29 -13.38 -15.30 -9.00
N GLU A 30 -14.60 -15.77 -9.20
CA GLU A 30 -15.73 -15.54 -8.30
C GLU A 30 -15.46 -16.10 -6.89
N SER A 31 -14.96 -17.33 -6.78
CA SER A 31 -14.63 -17.93 -5.49
C SER A 31 -13.51 -17.18 -4.77
N TRP A 32 -12.51 -16.70 -5.50
CA TRP A 32 -11.41 -15.91 -4.93
C TRP A 32 -11.87 -14.52 -4.45
N GLU A 33 -12.79 -13.89 -5.20
CA GLU A 33 -13.37 -12.59 -4.83
C GLU A 33 -14.29 -12.72 -3.60
N ILE A 34 -15.10 -13.76 -3.53
CA ILE A 34 -15.94 -14.08 -2.35
C ILE A 34 -15.05 -14.36 -1.14
N GLN A 35 -13.98 -15.13 -1.27
CA GLN A 35 -13.07 -15.43 -0.17
C GLN A 35 -12.33 -14.18 0.29
N LYS A 36 -11.87 -13.33 -0.63
CA LYS A 36 -11.21 -12.06 -0.32
C LYS A 36 -12.14 -11.09 0.39
N ASN A 37 -13.41 -11.07 0.03
CA ASN A 37 -14.40 -10.16 0.59
C ASN A 37 -15.17 -10.76 1.78
N SER A 38 -14.98 -12.04 2.10
CA SER A 38 -15.68 -12.71 3.21
C SER A 38 -15.41 -12.04 4.56
N GLU A 39 -14.20 -11.55 4.77
CA GLU A 39 -13.83 -10.79 5.98
C GLU A 39 -14.63 -9.48 6.09
N TYR A 40 -14.90 -8.80 4.97
CA TYR A 40 -15.71 -7.57 4.93
C TYR A 40 -17.19 -7.84 5.20
N TYR A 41 -17.73 -8.93 4.62
CA TYR A 41 -19.14 -9.29 4.83
C TYR A 41 -19.42 -9.85 6.23
N SER A 42 -18.42 -10.44 6.88
CA SER A 42 -18.53 -10.94 8.25
C SER A 42 -18.19 -9.91 9.32
N ALA A 43 -17.59 -8.76 8.93
CA ALA A 43 -17.20 -7.72 9.86
C ALA A 43 -18.43 -7.01 10.44
N LEU A 44 -18.38 -6.78 11.75
CA LEU A 44 -19.41 -6.01 12.44
C LEU A 44 -19.42 -4.56 11.95
N GLN A 45 -20.57 -4.07 11.48
CA GLN A 45 -20.73 -2.66 11.15
C GLN A 45 -21.00 -1.86 12.43
N ILE A 46 -20.06 -1.01 12.78
CA ILE A 46 -20.16 -0.12 13.94
C ILE A 46 -20.47 1.30 13.43
N THR A 47 -21.62 1.83 13.78
CA THR A 47 -22.08 3.16 13.37
C THR A 47 -22.17 4.16 14.50
N ASP A 48 -21.99 3.70 15.73
CA ASP A 48 -22.23 4.42 16.97
C ASP A 48 -20.98 4.42 17.86
N PRO A 49 -20.63 5.57 18.51
CA PRO A 49 -19.48 5.68 19.39
C PRO A 49 -19.49 4.71 20.59
N GLU A 50 -20.67 4.38 21.12
CA GLU A 50 -20.76 3.44 22.26
C GLU A 50 -20.44 2.02 21.84
N GLN A 51 -20.93 1.58 20.69
CA GLN A 51 -20.58 0.30 20.09
C GLN A 51 -19.08 0.22 19.78
N PHE A 52 -18.49 1.31 19.27
CA PHE A 52 -17.06 1.40 19.04
C PHE A 52 -16.26 1.25 20.33
N ARG A 53 -16.65 1.99 21.38
CA ARG A 53 -15.99 1.90 22.71
C ARG A 53 -16.09 0.50 23.28
N TYR A 54 -17.24 -0.14 23.15
CA TYR A 54 -17.44 -1.53 23.58
C TYR A 54 -16.52 -2.47 22.80
N GLY A 55 -16.47 -2.34 21.47
CA GLY A 55 -15.61 -3.14 20.61
C GLY A 55 -14.13 -3.01 20.95
N MET A 56 -13.64 -1.80 21.23
CA MET A 56 -12.26 -1.55 21.65
C MET A 56 -11.90 -2.22 23.00
N ASN A 57 -12.86 -2.40 23.87
CA ASN A 57 -12.65 -2.97 25.20
C ASN A 57 -12.86 -4.49 25.25
N THR A 58 -13.55 -5.08 24.26
CA THR A 58 -13.99 -6.47 24.30
C THR A 58 -13.38 -7.35 23.22
N SER A 59 -12.48 -6.81 22.39
CA SER A 59 -11.80 -7.56 21.32
C SER A 59 -12.79 -8.30 20.40
N VAL A 60 -13.78 -7.60 19.86
CA VAL A 60 -14.81 -8.18 18.99
C VAL A 60 -14.28 -8.65 17.61
N GLY A 61 -12.98 -8.49 17.34
CA GLY A 61 -12.37 -8.88 16.08
C GLY A 61 -12.50 -7.81 14.99
N ASN A 62 -12.71 -8.23 13.75
CA ASN A 62 -12.81 -7.32 12.62
C ASN A 62 -14.12 -6.53 12.65
N ALA A 63 -14.02 -5.22 12.63
CA ALA A 63 -15.15 -4.31 12.56
C ALA A 63 -14.97 -3.33 11.40
N PHE A 64 -16.06 -2.99 10.75
CA PHE A 64 -16.10 -1.95 9.72
C PHE A 64 -16.65 -0.67 10.33
N VAL A 65 -15.81 0.37 10.37
CA VAL A 65 -16.17 1.65 10.98
C VAL A 65 -15.82 2.77 10.01
N TYR A 66 -16.70 3.74 9.88
CA TYR A 66 -16.46 4.94 9.09
C TYR A 66 -16.47 6.17 10.02
N GLY A 67 -15.44 7.00 9.94
CA GLY A 67 -15.37 8.22 10.74
C GLY A 67 -14.09 9.02 10.51
N ASN A 68 -13.96 10.12 11.22
CA ASN A 68 -12.76 10.92 11.24
C ASN A 68 -11.81 10.41 12.33
N LEU A 69 -10.58 10.14 11.92
CA LEU A 69 -9.46 9.86 12.80
C LEU A 69 -8.69 11.16 13.02
N GLU A 70 -8.53 11.56 14.25
CA GLU A 70 -7.91 12.83 14.63
C GLU A 70 -6.77 12.60 15.61
N ALA A 71 -5.65 13.31 15.41
CA ALA A 71 -4.58 13.39 16.39
C ALA A 71 -5.02 14.27 17.56
N VAL A 72 -4.89 13.78 18.79
CA VAL A 72 -5.16 14.57 20.00
C VAL A 72 -3.98 15.49 20.29
N ASP A 73 -2.77 14.99 20.07
CA ASP A 73 -1.48 15.65 20.23
C ASP A 73 -0.70 15.59 18.89
N PRO A 74 -1.09 16.41 17.89
CA PRO A 74 -0.49 16.36 16.57
C PRO A 74 1.01 16.68 16.62
N VAL A 75 1.77 15.99 15.77
CA VAL A 75 3.23 16.11 15.69
C VAL A 75 3.66 16.75 14.37
N THR A 76 4.87 17.30 14.36
CA THR A 76 5.50 17.83 13.16
C THR A 76 7.03 17.91 13.34
N TYR A 77 7.75 17.97 12.23
CA TYR A 77 9.12 18.46 12.21
C TYR A 77 9.12 19.96 11.91
N PRO A 78 10.01 20.74 12.55
CA PRO A 78 10.06 22.20 12.36
C PRO A 78 10.21 22.62 10.89
N GLU A 79 10.88 21.80 10.09
CA GLU A 79 11.22 22.08 8.69
C GLU A 79 10.01 22.01 7.76
N ILE A 80 8.99 21.24 8.12
CA ILE A 80 7.79 21.07 7.27
C ILE A 80 6.55 21.77 7.82
N GLY A 81 6.54 22.06 9.14
CA GLY A 81 5.35 22.64 9.80
C GLY A 81 4.10 21.75 9.69
N GLY A 82 2.95 22.33 10.00
CA GLY A 82 1.68 21.61 9.91
C GLY A 82 1.34 20.81 11.18
N ALA A 83 0.26 20.03 11.13
CA ALA A 83 -0.23 19.19 12.21
C ALA A 83 -0.53 17.80 11.65
N TYR A 84 0.18 16.80 12.13
CA TYR A 84 0.12 15.45 11.59
C TYR A 84 -0.13 14.42 12.69
N LEU A 85 -0.79 13.34 12.32
CA LEU A 85 -0.95 12.16 13.15
C LEU A 85 0.34 11.32 13.19
N TYR A 86 1.07 11.32 12.09
CA TYR A 86 2.32 10.59 11.91
C TYR A 86 3.16 11.31 10.86
N VAL A 87 4.47 11.39 11.10
CA VAL A 87 5.45 11.88 10.13
C VAL A 87 6.62 10.92 10.10
N GLU A 88 7.07 10.61 8.90
CA GLU A 88 8.29 9.86 8.62
C GLU A 88 9.25 10.76 7.84
N LYS A 89 10.50 10.80 8.28
CA LYS A 89 11.61 11.50 7.64
C LYS A 89 12.62 10.45 7.19
N VAL A 90 12.82 10.34 5.90
CA VAL A 90 13.78 9.41 5.29
C VAL A 90 14.98 10.19 4.79
N GLU A 91 16.15 9.83 5.27
CA GLU A 91 17.43 10.36 4.84
C GLU A 91 17.96 9.54 3.66
N GLU A 92 18.41 10.24 2.61
CA GLU A 92 19.02 9.64 1.43
C GLU A 92 20.34 10.34 1.11
N HIS A 93 21.34 9.54 0.74
CA HIS A 93 22.66 10.01 0.34
C HIS A 93 22.89 9.77 -1.15
N TYR A 94 23.49 10.76 -1.82
CA TYR A 94 23.85 10.65 -3.23
C TYR A 94 25.23 10.02 -3.37
N ASN A 95 25.28 8.74 -3.73
CA ASN A 95 26.47 7.91 -3.76
C ASN A 95 26.86 7.49 -5.17
N MET A 96 28.15 7.27 -5.35
CA MET A 96 28.74 6.70 -6.56
C MET A 96 28.68 5.18 -6.50
N HIS A 97 28.18 4.59 -7.57
CA HIS A 97 28.13 3.15 -7.78
C HIS A 97 28.86 2.74 -9.05
N THR A 98 29.27 1.49 -9.08
CA THR A 98 29.83 0.87 -10.27
C THR A 98 29.01 -0.35 -10.63
N ARG A 99 28.77 -0.55 -11.94
CA ARG A 99 28.19 -1.78 -12.44
C ARG A 99 29.01 -2.31 -13.61
N THR A 100 29.07 -3.62 -13.70
CA THR A 100 29.66 -4.31 -14.85
C THR A 100 28.60 -4.57 -15.90
N VAL A 101 28.80 -4.04 -17.10
CA VAL A 101 27.90 -4.25 -18.24
C VAL A 101 28.63 -5.15 -19.26
N THR A 102 27.94 -6.22 -19.61
CA THR A 102 28.43 -7.17 -20.60
C THR A 102 27.57 -7.03 -21.87
N GLU A 103 28.22 -6.71 -22.99
CA GLU A 103 27.57 -6.54 -24.28
C GLU A 103 28.12 -7.60 -25.25
N THR A 104 27.26 -8.22 -26.02
CA THR A 104 27.66 -9.18 -27.09
C THR A 104 27.43 -8.50 -28.42
N ASP A 105 28.49 -8.43 -29.23
CA ASP A 105 28.42 -7.89 -30.59
C ASP A 105 27.66 -8.83 -31.55
N GLY A 106 27.29 -8.31 -32.73
CA GLY A 106 26.56 -9.09 -33.74
C GLY A 106 27.34 -10.28 -34.30
N LYS A 107 28.62 -10.48 -33.89
CA LYS A 107 29.48 -11.61 -34.25
C LYS A 107 29.64 -12.62 -33.10
N GLY A 108 28.96 -12.38 -31.94
CA GLY A 108 29.01 -13.28 -30.79
C GLY A 108 30.19 -12.99 -29.83
N ASN A 109 30.98 -11.93 -30.01
CA ASN A 109 32.05 -11.58 -29.10
C ASN A 109 31.47 -10.79 -27.92
N THR A 110 31.89 -11.13 -26.71
CA THR A 110 31.45 -10.49 -25.49
C THR A 110 32.49 -9.50 -24.99
N HIS A 111 32.04 -8.26 -24.75
CA HIS A 111 32.85 -7.20 -24.17
C HIS A 111 32.27 -6.80 -22.83
N THR A 112 33.15 -6.69 -21.85
CA THR A 112 32.76 -6.29 -20.49
C THR A 112 33.36 -4.92 -20.17
N ARG A 113 32.54 -4.00 -19.72
CA ARG A 113 32.97 -2.68 -19.29
C ARG A 113 32.40 -2.34 -17.90
N THR A 114 33.11 -1.54 -17.13
CA THR A 114 32.65 -0.99 -15.88
C THR A 114 32.07 0.39 -16.14
N GLU A 115 30.82 0.58 -15.74
CA GLU A 115 30.14 1.88 -15.77
C GLU A 115 30.05 2.44 -14.36
N VAL A 116 30.25 3.74 -14.24
CA VAL A 116 30.05 4.50 -13.01
C VAL A 116 28.73 5.24 -13.14
N TYR A 117 27.89 5.17 -12.12
CA TYR A 117 26.65 5.94 -12.01
C TYR A 117 26.46 6.45 -10.61
N TRP A 118 25.59 7.44 -10.45
CA TRP A 118 25.25 8.03 -9.17
C TRP A 118 23.75 7.81 -8.91
N SER A 119 23.41 7.45 -7.66
CA SER A 119 22.03 7.32 -7.24
C SER A 119 21.83 7.82 -5.81
N TRP A 120 20.58 8.16 -5.51
CA TRP A 120 20.16 8.42 -4.15
C TRP A 120 19.85 7.10 -3.48
N ASP A 121 20.56 6.83 -2.40
CA ASP A 121 20.39 5.60 -1.63
C ASP A 121 19.79 5.94 -0.28
N TYR A 122 18.90 5.05 0.18
CA TYR A 122 18.40 5.10 1.55
C TYR A 122 19.59 5.02 2.53
N PHE A 123 19.59 5.90 3.51
CA PHE A 123 20.58 5.90 4.58
C PHE A 123 19.93 5.55 5.91
N ASP A 124 18.93 6.32 6.34
CA ASP A 124 18.23 6.12 7.60
C ASP A 124 16.81 6.67 7.55
N SER A 125 15.99 6.30 8.54
CA SER A 125 14.67 6.91 8.72
C SER A 125 14.30 7.04 10.18
N GLU A 126 13.65 8.14 10.49
CA GLU A 126 13.06 8.39 11.80
C GLU A 126 11.57 8.73 11.64
N SER A 127 10.79 8.44 12.66
CA SER A 127 9.36 8.77 12.64
C SER A 127 8.87 9.24 14.00
N ILE A 128 7.91 10.14 13.96
CA ILE A 128 7.19 10.65 15.13
C ILE A 128 5.70 10.47 14.90
N HIS A 129 4.96 10.28 15.96
CA HIS A 129 3.50 10.13 15.90
C HIS A 129 2.83 10.73 17.13
N SER A 130 1.54 11.03 16.99
CA SER A 130 0.67 11.39 18.11
C SER A 130 0.64 10.24 19.12
N GLU A 131 0.71 10.52 20.41
CA GLU A 131 0.58 9.48 21.45
C GLU A 131 -0.87 8.98 21.52
N LYS A 132 -1.81 9.92 21.39
CA LYS A 132 -3.24 9.63 21.44
C LYS A 132 -3.96 10.08 20.19
N ILE A 133 -4.90 9.27 19.78
CA ILE A 133 -5.78 9.53 18.64
C ILE A 133 -7.23 9.43 19.08
N ARG A 134 -8.09 10.16 18.37
CA ARG A 134 -9.54 10.17 18.58
C ARG A 134 -10.25 9.65 17.34
N PHE A 135 -11.19 8.73 17.54
CA PHE A 135 -12.06 8.23 16.50
C PHE A 135 -13.47 8.07 17.04
N LEU A 136 -14.47 8.58 16.34
CA LEU A 136 -15.86 8.60 16.83
C LEU A 136 -16.00 9.08 18.29
N THR A 137 -15.30 10.16 18.67
CA THR A 137 -15.29 10.73 20.04
C THR A 137 -14.60 9.87 21.11
N VAL A 138 -14.07 8.70 20.77
CA VAL A 138 -13.33 7.84 21.69
C VAL A 138 -11.84 8.08 21.51
N GLU A 139 -11.13 8.33 22.62
CA GLU A 139 -9.68 8.49 22.63
C GLU A 139 -9.00 7.18 23.03
N PHE A 140 -7.89 6.87 22.35
CA PHE A 140 -7.07 5.69 22.60
C PHE A 140 -5.65 5.90 22.11
N ASP A 141 -4.75 5.00 22.53
CA ASP A 141 -3.34 5.06 22.17
C ASP A 141 -3.13 4.78 20.67
N TYR A 142 -2.19 5.48 20.05
CA TYR A 142 -1.85 5.35 18.64
C TYR A 142 -1.63 3.90 18.17
N GLY A 143 -0.98 3.06 19.00
CA GLY A 143 -0.68 1.67 18.67
C GLY A 143 -1.89 0.73 18.58
N LYS A 144 -3.09 1.20 18.96
CA LYS A 144 -4.31 0.37 18.95
C LYS A 144 -4.93 0.17 17.57
N ILE A 145 -4.56 0.96 16.59
CA ILE A 145 -5.08 0.84 15.22
C ILE A 145 -3.96 0.82 14.20
N LYS A 146 -4.26 0.22 13.04
CA LYS A 146 -3.39 0.34 11.87
C LYS A 146 -3.59 1.71 11.24
N ARG A 147 -2.55 2.55 11.27
CA ARG A 147 -2.62 3.89 10.67
C ARG A 147 -2.88 3.86 9.17
N PRO A 148 -3.50 4.90 8.59
CA PRO A 148 -3.52 5.12 7.15
C PRO A 148 -2.10 5.20 6.56
N ALA A 149 -1.96 4.93 5.28
CA ALA A 149 -0.69 5.09 4.58
C ALA A 149 -0.25 6.56 4.60
N ALA A 150 1.02 6.79 4.97
CA ALA A 150 1.61 8.11 4.87
C ALA A 150 1.73 8.53 3.39
N LYS A 151 1.47 9.80 3.12
CA LYS A 151 1.62 10.40 1.79
C LYS A 151 2.84 11.31 1.77
N TYR A 152 3.54 11.31 0.66
CA TYR A 152 4.66 12.22 0.43
C TYR A 152 4.21 13.68 0.60
N ILE A 153 4.97 14.45 1.35
CA ILE A 153 4.74 15.88 1.62
C ILE A 153 5.72 16.73 0.85
N THR A 154 7.01 16.56 1.14
CA THR A 154 8.07 17.40 0.57
C THR A 154 9.43 16.72 0.65
N ARG A 155 10.38 17.32 -0.06
CA ARG A 155 11.80 16.98 0.00
C ARG A 155 12.60 18.22 0.34
N ILE A 156 13.54 18.07 1.24
CA ILE A 156 14.48 19.13 1.63
C ILE A 156 15.89 18.62 1.35
N ASN A 157 16.64 19.38 0.58
CA ASN A 157 18.05 19.10 0.33
C ASN A 157 18.88 19.85 1.39
N GLU A 158 19.57 19.11 2.23
CA GLU A 158 20.49 19.68 3.21
C GLU A 158 21.81 20.06 2.53
N SER A 159 22.25 19.24 1.57
CA SER A 159 23.45 19.46 0.77
C SER A 159 23.28 18.86 -0.63
N PRO A 160 24.25 19.04 -1.55
CA PRO A 160 24.23 18.36 -2.85
C PRO A 160 24.21 16.82 -2.76
N PHE A 161 24.60 16.27 -1.60
CA PHE A 161 24.75 14.82 -1.41
C PHE A 161 23.85 14.23 -0.33
N VAL A 162 23.07 15.07 0.38
CA VAL A 162 22.16 14.64 1.45
C VAL A 162 20.80 15.31 1.27
N ARG A 163 19.74 14.49 1.34
CA ARG A 163 18.37 14.98 1.28
C ARG A 163 17.46 14.22 2.23
N PHE A 164 16.39 14.88 2.65
CA PHE A 164 15.34 14.32 3.48
C PHE A 164 14.02 14.31 2.73
N ASN A 165 13.36 13.15 2.69
CA ASN A 165 12.00 13.00 2.17
C ASN A 165 11.04 12.88 3.34
N TYR A 166 10.01 13.69 3.35
CA TYR A 166 8.97 13.68 4.38
C TYR A 166 7.69 13.08 3.85
N SER A 167 7.17 12.10 4.58
CA SER A 167 5.85 11.52 4.34
C SER A 167 5.03 11.58 5.61
N ALA A 168 3.76 11.92 5.52
CA ALA A 168 2.93 12.12 6.70
C ALA A 168 1.49 11.63 6.51
N VAL A 169 0.83 11.39 7.64
CA VAL A 169 -0.61 11.24 7.74
C VAL A 169 -1.14 12.53 8.36
N PRO A 170 -2.10 13.23 7.73
CA PRO A 170 -2.70 14.45 8.28
C PRO A 170 -3.24 14.23 9.69
N GLY A 171 -3.21 15.28 10.52
CA GLY A 171 -3.73 15.26 11.88
C GLY A 171 -5.23 14.97 11.98
N ALA A 172 -5.97 15.16 10.88
CA ALA A 172 -7.35 14.71 10.74
C ALA A 172 -7.52 14.05 9.36
N VAL A 173 -8.06 12.85 9.34
CA VAL A 173 -8.26 12.07 8.10
C VAL A 173 -9.52 11.23 8.20
N SER A 174 -10.32 11.18 7.12
CA SER A 174 -11.43 10.23 7.02
C SER A 174 -10.87 8.81 6.86
N TYR A 175 -11.34 7.91 7.71
CA TYR A 175 -10.87 6.54 7.78
C TYR A 175 -12.04 5.56 7.71
N THR A 176 -11.93 4.57 6.82
CA THR A 176 -13.05 3.67 6.50
C THR A 176 -12.85 2.22 6.92
N HIS A 177 -11.68 1.86 7.45
CA HIS A 177 -11.40 0.47 7.82
C HIS A 177 -10.59 0.43 9.10
N LEU A 178 -11.08 -0.28 10.09
CA LEU A 178 -10.41 -0.49 11.36
C LEU A 178 -10.45 -1.97 11.73
N THR A 179 -9.29 -2.57 11.98
CA THR A 179 -9.20 -3.82 12.70
C THR A 179 -9.11 -3.50 14.19
N LEU A 180 -10.11 -3.90 14.96
CA LEU A 180 -10.06 -3.78 16.41
C LEU A 180 -9.04 -4.77 16.99
N PRO A 181 -8.38 -4.44 18.10
CA PRO A 181 -7.43 -5.34 18.73
C PRO A 181 -8.11 -6.67 19.08
N THR A 182 -7.48 -7.77 18.72
CA THR A 182 -7.88 -9.13 19.10
C THR A 182 -7.32 -9.49 20.47
#